data_4037e749ef907c970b947e62eb9b717f
#
_entry.id   4037e749ef907c970b947e62eb9b717f
#
_cell.length_a   1.000
_cell.length_b   1.000
_cell.length_c   1.000
_cell.angle_alpha   90.00
_cell.angle_beta   90.00
_cell.angle_gamma   90.00
#
_symmetry.space_group_name_H-M   'P 1'
#
loop_
_entity.id
_entity.type
_entity.pdbx_description
1 polymer ?
#
loop_
_entity_poly.entity_id
_entity_poly.type
_entity_poly.pdbx_seq_one_letter_code
_entity_poly.pdbx_strand_id
1 'polypeptide(L)'
;MPRLLLAAPFLLVLHAAAQAPEDNRPPLFFREDWKEIAAVAPVTQEHVGNPALLLGLYGPGKDGVRKSHHDTPKDDPYYIWLGSCPANCAIALRDKDAFVDLTGLAKIRWRTKQTGFRSVRLTLKLGDGTWLVSDYAEGPSVDWHESEFSIAGIRWRRMDIKTIVEGPWVASPDLSQVDEIGWTELAPGGGTPASSRVDWIEVYGRPVARR
;
A
#
# COMPACT_ATOMS: atom_id res chain seq x y z
N MET A 1 1.01 -85.54 -17.09
CA MET A 1 1.10 -84.62 -15.94
C MET A 1 1.10 -83.20 -16.50
N PRO A 2 0.01 -82.42 -16.42
CA PRO A 2 0.01 -81.05 -16.90
C PRO A 2 0.54 -80.12 -15.82
N ARG A 3 1.43 -79.21 -16.21
CA ARG A 3 1.95 -78.12 -15.33
C ARG A 3 0.96 -76.94 -15.34
N LEU A 4 0.43 -76.62 -14.17
CA LEU A 4 -0.35 -75.43 -13.89
C LEU A 4 0.58 -74.22 -13.83
N LEU A 5 0.41 -73.23 -14.71
CA LEU A 5 1.05 -71.91 -14.64
C LEU A 5 0.15 -71.00 -13.79
N LEU A 6 0.59 -70.63 -12.60
CA LEU A 6 -0.05 -69.59 -11.79
C LEU A 6 0.39 -68.23 -12.34
N ALA A 7 -0.57 -67.47 -12.87
CA ALA A 7 -0.38 -66.05 -13.20
C ALA A 7 -0.66 -65.22 -11.93
N ALA A 8 0.33 -64.47 -11.47
CA ALA A 8 0.17 -63.50 -10.37
C ALA A 8 -0.38 -62.17 -10.91
N PRO A 9 -1.39 -61.57 -10.32
CA PRO A 9 -1.87 -60.25 -10.72
C PRO A 9 -0.89 -59.16 -10.23
N PHE A 10 -0.40 -58.36 -11.16
CA PHE A 10 0.36 -57.14 -10.85
C PHE A 10 -0.62 -56.05 -10.43
N LEU A 11 -0.67 -55.69 -9.14
CA LEU A 11 -1.42 -54.55 -8.64
C LEU A 11 -0.65 -53.28 -8.97
N LEU A 12 -1.14 -52.50 -9.91
CA LEU A 12 -0.66 -51.14 -10.20
C LEU A 12 -1.18 -50.19 -9.11
N VAL A 13 -0.35 -49.80 -8.16
CA VAL A 13 -0.65 -48.79 -7.18
C VAL A 13 -0.45 -47.42 -7.84
N LEU A 14 -1.56 -46.77 -8.24
CA LEU A 14 -1.55 -45.37 -8.64
C LEU A 14 -1.27 -44.53 -7.40
N HIS A 15 -0.09 -43.96 -7.31
CA HIS A 15 0.20 -42.91 -6.36
C HIS A 15 -0.43 -41.61 -6.87
N ALA A 16 -1.56 -41.22 -6.30
CA ALA A 16 -2.08 -39.85 -6.44
C ALA A 16 -1.11 -38.90 -5.73
N ALA A 17 -0.33 -38.15 -6.49
CA ALA A 17 0.46 -37.05 -5.95
C ALA A 17 -0.52 -36.04 -5.35
N ALA A 18 -0.56 -35.92 -4.03
CA ALA A 18 -1.27 -34.85 -3.35
C ALA A 18 -0.61 -33.53 -3.78
N GLN A 19 -1.33 -32.72 -4.55
CA GLN A 19 -0.91 -31.34 -4.85
C GLN A 19 -0.82 -30.60 -3.51
N ALA A 20 0.34 -30.00 -3.24
CA ALA A 20 0.47 -29.07 -2.12
C ALA A 20 -0.59 -27.98 -2.27
N PRO A 21 -1.22 -27.55 -1.16
CA PRO A 21 -2.20 -26.46 -1.24
C PRO A 21 -1.54 -25.24 -1.89
N GLU A 22 -2.13 -24.72 -2.94
CA GLU A 22 -1.69 -23.47 -3.57
C GLU A 22 -1.65 -22.38 -2.48
N ASP A 23 -0.52 -21.72 -2.33
CA ASP A 23 -0.40 -20.58 -1.43
C ASP A 23 -1.27 -19.44 -1.98
N ASN A 24 -2.49 -19.31 -1.46
CA ASN A 24 -3.46 -18.29 -1.84
C ASN A 24 -3.07 -16.88 -1.39
N ARG A 25 -1.91 -16.71 -0.73
CA ARG A 25 -1.42 -15.40 -0.31
C ARG A 25 -1.00 -14.60 -1.53
N PRO A 26 -1.47 -13.35 -1.67
CA PRO A 26 -1.04 -12.51 -2.76
C PRO A 26 0.45 -12.18 -2.65
N PRO A 27 1.19 -12.11 -3.79
CA PRO A 27 2.60 -11.73 -3.80
C PRO A 27 2.80 -10.27 -3.40
N LEU A 28 4.04 -9.91 -3.10
CA LEU A 28 4.45 -8.52 -3.04
C LEU A 28 4.26 -7.90 -4.42
N PHE A 29 3.35 -6.92 -4.52
CA PHE A 29 3.08 -6.20 -5.76
C PHE A 29 4.11 -5.07 -5.97
N PHE A 30 4.32 -4.23 -4.95
CA PHE A 30 5.43 -3.31 -4.92
C PHE A 30 5.88 -2.99 -3.48
N ARG A 31 7.12 -2.50 -3.37
CA ARG A 31 7.68 -1.80 -2.22
C ARG A 31 8.27 -0.47 -2.69
N GLU A 32 8.09 0.57 -1.88
CA GLU A 32 8.74 1.87 -2.03
C GLU A 32 9.46 2.24 -0.73
N ASP A 33 10.77 2.55 -0.83
CA ASP A 33 11.65 2.90 0.28
C ASP A 33 12.24 4.31 0.15
N TRP A 34 11.91 5.06 -0.87
CA TRP A 34 12.45 6.37 -1.24
C TRP A 34 13.98 6.39 -1.44
N LYS A 35 14.43 7.13 -2.43
CA LYS A 35 15.88 7.29 -2.65
C LYS A 35 16.55 8.08 -1.54
N GLU A 36 17.77 7.69 -1.20
CA GLU A 36 18.65 8.40 -0.26
C GLU A 36 19.27 9.64 -0.90
N ILE A 37 18.43 10.60 -1.28
CA ILE A 37 18.84 11.89 -1.87
C ILE A 37 18.24 13.03 -1.05
N ALA A 38 18.77 14.25 -1.25
CA ALA A 38 18.46 15.42 -0.43
C ALA A 38 16.97 15.66 -0.22
N ALA A 39 16.62 16.18 0.96
CA ALA A 39 15.26 16.59 1.30
C ALA A 39 14.77 17.71 0.38
N VAL A 40 13.47 17.65 0.01
CA VAL A 40 12.83 18.63 -0.88
C VAL A 40 11.33 18.75 -0.60
N ALA A 41 10.76 19.90 -0.93
CA ALA A 41 9.32 20.12 -1.02
C ALA A 41 9.01 20.94 -2.30
N PRO A 42 8.03 20.49 -3.10
CA PRO A 42 7.38 19.19 -3.03
C PRO A 42 8.32 18.04 -3.36
N VAL A 43 8.01 16.85 -2.85
CA VAL A 43 8.67 15.62 -3.31
C VAL A 43 8.41 15.42 -4.81
N THR A 44 9.39 14.91 -5.55
CA THR A 44 9.29 14.70 -7.00
C THR A 44 9.50 13.24 -7.36
N GLN A 45 9.21 12.89 -8.62
CA GLN A 45 9.43 11.54 -9.16
C GLN A 45 10.88 11.05 -8.98
N GLU A 46 11.85 11.94 -8.94
CA GLU A 46 13.26 11.59 -8.75
C GLU A 46 13.56 10.95 -7.39
N HIS A 47 12.68 11.21 -6.39
CA HIS A 47 12.80 10.67 -5.03
C HIS A 47 12.20 9.28 -4.86
N VAL A 48 11.45 8.79 -5.87
CA VAL A 48 10.88 7.44 -5.87
C VAL A 48 12.00 6.43 -6.12
N GLY A 49 12.16 5.48 -5.19
CA GLY A 49 13.19 4.44 -5.24
C GLY A 49 12.86 3.35 -6.26
N ASN A 50 11.61 2.93 -6.30
CA ASN A 50 11.14 1.90 -7.23
C ASN A 50 10.85 2.49 -8.62
N PRO A 51 11.63 2.13 -9.66
CA PRO A 51 11.48 2.70 -11.00
C PRO A 51 10.16 2.30 -11.71
N ALA A 52 9.46 1.27 -11.22
CA ALA A 52 8.16 0.88 -11.77
C ALA A 52 7.02 1.80 -11.31
N LEU A 53 7.25 2.66 -10.31
CA LEU A 53 6.21 3.49 -9.73
C LEU A 53 6.20 4.92 -10.30
N LEU A 54 5.00 5.49 -10.37
CA LEU A 54 4.74 6.90 -10.62
C LEU A 54 4.22 7.55 -9.35
N LEU A 55 4.68 8.77 -9.09
CA LEU A 55 4.28 9.59 -7.95
C LEU A 55 3.12 10.51 -8.32
N GLY A 56 2.06 10.50 -7.52
CA GLY A 56 0.96 11.46 -7.56
C GLY A 56 0.90 12.31 -6.29
N LEU A 57 0.73 13.62 -6.44
CA LEU A 57 0.50 14.56 -5.33
C LEU A 57 -0.84 15.26 -5.52
N TYR A 58 -1.66 15.29 -4.48
CA TYR A 58 -3.06 15.70 -4.57
C TYR A 58 -3.47 16.67 -3.48
N GLY A 59 -4.55 17.40 -3.75
CA GLY A 59 -5.15 18.35 -2.84
C GLY A 59 -4.54 19.75 -2.87
N PRO A 60 -5.17 20.72 -2.18
CA PRO A 60 -4.74 22.12 -2.19
C PRO A 60 -3.39 22.35 -1.50
N GLY A 61 -2.99 21.45 -0.61
CA GLY A 61 -1.70 21.52 0.09
C GLY A 61 -0.57 20.69 -0.54
N LYS A 62 -0.76 20.12 -1.73
CA LYS A 62 0.15 19.14 -2.35
C LYS A 62 1.60 19.58 -2.47
N ASP A 63 1.84 20.89 -2.69
CA ASP A 63 3.18 21.44 -2.84
C ASP A 63 3.97 21.46 -1.51
N GLY A 64 3.28 21.17 -0.41
CA GLY A 64 3.90 20.99 0.91
C GLY A 64 4.28 19.55 1.24
N VAL A 65 3.97 18.56 0.40
CA VAL A 65 4.39 17.17 0.63
C VAL A 65 5.90 17.09 0.51
N ARG A 66 6.56 16.74 1.62
CA ARG A 66 8.01 16.83 1.73
C ARG A 66 8.67 15.45 1.78
N LYS A 67 9.74 15.28 1.00
CA LYS A 67 10.76 14.27 1.25
C LYS A 67 11.68 14.79 2.35
N SER A 68 11.92 14.02 3.40
CA SER A 68 12.71 14.44 4.55
C SER A 68 13.67 13.35 5.04
N HIS A 69 14.67 13.79 5.80
CA HIS A 69 15.67 12.98 6.48
C HIS A 69 16.42 13.90 7.46
N HIS A 70 16.97 13.38 8.53
CA HIS A 70 17.83 14.10 9.45
C HIS A 70 19.16 13.38 9.61
N ASP A 71 20.25 14.12 9.72
CA ASP A 71 21.59 13.57 9.95
C ASP A 71 21.74 13.00 11.38
N THR A 72 20.84 13.37 12.26
CA THR A 72 20.80 12.92 13.66
C THR A 72 19.37 12.61 14.08
N PRO A 73 19.07 11.38 14.55
CA PRO A 73 19.99 10.25 14.75
C PRO A 73 20.54 9.72 13.42
N LYS A 74 21.70 9.04 13.47
CA LYS A 74 22.43 8.58 12.28
C LYS A 74 21.68 7.55 11.43
N ASP A 75 20.65 6.93 12.02
CA ASP A 75 19.78 5.93 11.42
C ASP A 75 18.37 6.48 11.10
N ASP A 76 18.19 7.82 11.07
CA ASP A 76 16.95 8.42 10.63
C ASP A 76 16.68 8.04 9.16
N PRO A 77 15.51 7.44 8.84
CA PRO A 77 15.23 7.00 7.48
C PRO A 77 14.97 8.18 6.54
N TYR A 78 14.96 7.90 5.25
CA TYR A 78 14.41 8.81 4.24
C TYR A 78 12.91 8.58 4.14
N TYR A 79 12.10 9.57 4.44
CA TYR A 79 10.65 9.43 4.56
C TYR A 79 9.88 10.55 3.87
N ILE A 80 8.60 10.31 3.63
CA ILE A 80 7.66 11.34 3.24
C ILE A 80 6.98 11.92 4.49
N TRP A 81 6.89 13.24 4.53
CA TRP A 81 6.29 13.99 5.62
C TRP A 81 5.21 14.94 5.11
N LEU A 82 4.02 14.86 5.68
CA LEU A 82 2.89 15.73 5.33
C LEU A 82 2.80 16.99 6.21
N GLY A 83 3.70 17.16 7.17
CA GLY A 83 3.67 18.26 8.15
C GLY A 83 3.81 19.65 7.57
N SER A 84 4.42 19.81 6.42
CA SER A 84 4.55 21.10 5.74
C SER A 84 3.42 21.44 4.78
N CYS A 85 2.40 20.58 4.66
CA CYS A 85 1.23 20.89 3.83
C CYS A 85 0.43 22.05 4.41
N PRO A 86 0.28 23.19 3.71
CA PRO A 86 -0.45 24.36 4.21
C PRO A 86 -1.98 24.14 4.23
N ALA A 87 -2.45 23.13 3.51
CA ALA A 87 -3.83 22.68 3.44
C ALA A 87 -3.86 21.16 3.30
N ASN A 88 -5.04 20.56 3.21
CA ASN A 88 -5.16 19.11 3.04
C ASN A 88 -4.35 18.65 1.82
N CYS A 89 -3.61 17.57 1.98
CA CYS A 89 -2.79 16.96 0.95
C CYS A 89 -2.84 15.43 1.01
N ALA A 90 -2.53 14.81 -0.10
CA ALA A 90 -2.35 13.37 -0.20
C ALA A 90 -1.22 13.05 -1.19
N ILE A 91 -0.60 11.91 -0.99
CA ILE A 91 0.38 11.32 -1.90
C ILE A 91 -0.11 9.93 -2.30
N ALA A 92 0.15 9.51 -3.52
CA ALA A 92 -0.12 8.17 -3.97
C ALA A 92 0.94 7.66 -4.95
N LEU A 93 1.04 6.35 -5.02
CA LEU A 93 1.94 5.61 -5.90
C LEU A 93 1.10 4.76 -6.86
N ARG A 94 1.50 4.74 -8.12
CA ARG A 94 0.88 4.01 -9.21
C ARG A 94 1.91 3.14 -9.90
N ASP A 95 1.63 1.85 -10.05
CA ASP A 95 2.44 1.00 -10.92
C ASP A 95 2.20 1.36 -12.40
N LYS A 96 3.27 1.46 -13.21
CA LYS A 96 3.21 1.89 -14.62
C LYS A 96 2.43 0.94 -15.49
N ASP A 97 2.56 -0.37 -15.21
CA ASP A 97 2.19 -1.43 -16.14
C ASP A 97 0.94 -2.19 -15.71
N ALA A 98 0.58 -2.13 -14.41
CA ALA A 98 -0.51 -2.91 -13.86
C ALA A 98 -1.41 -2.12 -12.90
N PHE A 99 -2.68 -2.51 -12.83
CA PHE A 99 -3.51 -2.34 -11.64
C PHE A 99 -3.14 -3.41 -10.62
N VAL A 100 -3.63 -3.29 -9.40
CA VAL A 100 -3.55 -4.35 -8.40
C VAL A 100 -4.95 -4.78 -7.95
N ASP A 101 -5.15 -6.09 -7.87
CA ASP A 101 -6.29 -6.70 -7.19
C ASP A 101 -5.98 -6.80 -5.69
N LEU A 102 -6.71 -6.01 -4.89
CA LEU A 102 -6.63 -5.97 -3.44
C LEU A 102 -7.77 -6.76 -2.76
N THR A 103 -8.38 -7.70 -3.44
CA THR A 103 -9.41 -8.58 -2.85
C THR A 103 -8.78 -9.73 -2.03
N GLY A 104 -9.61 -10.44 -1.28
CA GLY A 104 -9.22 -11.64 -0.54
C GLY A 104 -8.20 -11.37 0.56
N LEU A 105 -7.03 -11.99 0.49
CA LEU A 105 -5.97 -11.90 1.49
C LEU A 105 -4.96 -10.77 1.24
N ALA A 106 -5.33 -9.79 0.43
CA ALA A 106 -4.48 -8.63 0.18
C ALA A 106 -4.22 -7.84 1.47
N LYS A 107 -3.02 -7.32 1.59
CA LYS A 107 -2.58 -6.56 2.76
C LYS A 107 -1.62 -5.45 2.39
N ILE A 108 -1.49 -4.50 3.31
CA ILE A 108 -0.45 -3.47 3.26
C ILE A 108 0.40 -3.56 4.51
N ARG A 109 1.69 -3.31 4.33
CA ARG A 109 2.62 -3.03 5.42
C ARG A 109 3.24 -1.68 5.18
N TRP A 110 3.46 -0.95 6.24
CA TRP A 110 4.22 0.29 6.19
C TRP A 110 4.99 0.53 7.49
N ARG A 111 5.98 1.39 7.42
CA ARG A 111 6.68 1.91 8.59
C ARG A 111 6.41 3.40 8.70
N THR A 112 5.80 3.79 9.81
CA THR A 112 5.31 5.16 10.02
C THR A 112 5.76 5.71 11.35
N LYS A 113 5.72 7.04 11.48
CA LYS A 113 5.90 7.74 12.75
C LYS A 113 5.06 9.01 12.74
N GLN A 114 4.16 9.13 13.70
CA GLN A 114 3.38 10.32 13.93
C GLN A 114 3.23 10.60 15.43
N THR A 115 2.94 11.84 15.78
CA THR A 115 2.81 12.28 17.16
C THR A 115 1.54 13.10 17.36
N GLY A 116 1.17 13.35 18.61
CA GLY A 116 -0.03 14.12 18.94
C GLY A 116 -1.31 13.39 18.57
N PHE A 117 -2.26 14.08 17.96
CA PHE A 117 -3.57 13.55 17.54
C PHE A 117 -3.62 13.22 16.05
N ARG A 118 -2.48 13.14 15.39
CA ARG A 118 -2.39 12.88 13.95
C ARG A 118 -2.49 11.40 13.66
N SER A 119 -3.10 11.08 12.54
CA SER A 119 -3.19 9.70 12.03
C SER A 119 -3.09 9.67 10.52
N VAL A 120 -2.44 8.63 10.02
CA VAL A 120 -2.34 8.34 8.59
C VAL A 120 -3.46 7.42 8.17
N ARG A 121 -4.16 7.77 7.10
CA ARG A 121 -5.22 6.97 6.51
C ARG A 121 -4.84 6.55 5.09
N LEU A 122 -5.11 5.29 4.77
CA LEU A 122 -4.88 4.75 3.44
C LEU A 122 -5.86 5.37 2.44
N THR A 123 -5.36 5.66 1.23
CA THR A 123 -6.20 6.09 0.11
C THR A 123 -6.00 5.16 -1.08
N LEU A 124 -7.08 4.90 -1.82
CA LEU A 124 -7.06 4.11 -3.03
C LEU A 124 -7.74 4.89 -4.16
N LYS A 125 -7.18 4.78 -5.36
CA LYS A 125 -7.88 5.13 -6.58
C LYS A 125 -8.25 3.86 -7.32
N LEU A 126 -9.52 3.68 -7.59
CA LEU A 126 -10.03 2.54 -8.36
C LEU A 126 -9.78 2.72 -9.87
N GLY A 127 -9.88 1.63 -10.62
CA GLY A 127 -9.73 1.66 -12.07
C GLY A 127 -10.74 2.53 -12.81
N ASP A 128 -11.91 2.79 -12.21
CA ASP A 128 -12.93 3.72 -12.71
C ASP A 128 -12.66 5.20 -12.36
N GLY A 129 -11.56 5.48 -11.65
CA GLY A 129 -11.16 6.82 -11.22
C GLY A 129 -11.76 7.25 -9.87
N THR A 130 -12.60 6.44 -9.23
CA THR A 130 -13.15 6.71 -7.90
C THR A 130 -12.04 6.71 -6.86
N TRP A 131 -11.99 7.74 -6.01
CA TRP A 131 -11.09 7.79 -4.86
C TRP A 131 -11.80 7.36 -3.59
N LEU A 132 -11.09 6.57 -2.81
CA LEU A 132 -11.52 6.06 -1.52
C LEU A 132 -10.52 6.44 -0.43
N VAL A 133 -11.01 6.59 0.79
CA VAL A 133 -10.21 6.71 2.00
C VAL A 133 -10.69 5.69 3.03
N SER A 134 -9.75 5.06 3.73
CA SER A 134 -10.01 4.03 4.74
C SER A 134 -10.64 4.61 6.00
N ASP A 135 -11.40 3.80 6.74
CA ASP A 135 -11.69 4.04 8.17
C ASP A 135 -10.53 3.58 9.06
N TYR A 136 -9.65 2.73 8.55
CA TYR A 136 -8.38 2.43 9.22
C TYR A 136 -7.52 3.68 9.31
N ALA A 137 -7.02 3.95 10.49
CA ALA A 137 -6.19 5.11 10.79
C ALA A 137 -5.01 4.67 11.66
N GLU A 138 -3.79 4.80 11.13
CA GLU A 138 -2.57 4.58 11.90
C GLU A 138 -2.34 5.76 12.84
N GLY A 139 -2.42 5.48 14.14
CA GLY A 139 -2.33 6.50 15.20
C GLY A 139 -0.90 6.86 15.58
N PRO A 140 -0.72 7.70 16.63
CA PRO A 140 0.60 8.11 17.08
C PRO A 140 1.41 6.95 17.64
N SER A 141 2.72 7.04 17.44
CA SER A 141 3.72 6.11 17.97
C SER A 141 4.88 6.87 18.62
N VAL A 142 5.53 6.26 19.63
CA VAL A 142 6.68 6.87 20.28
C VAL A 142 7.88 6.94 19.33
N ASP A 143 8.01 5.92 18.49
CA ASP A 143 9.08 5.81 17.51
C ASP A 143 8.55 5.21 16.20
N TRP A 144 9.44 4.99 15.24
CA TRP A 144 9.12 4.31 13.99
C TRP A 144 8.45 2.97 14.29
N HIS A 145 7.29 2.76 13.68
CA HIS A 145 6.43 1.61 13.91
C HIS A 145 6.06 0.92 12.61
N GLU A 146 6.19 -0.39 12.58
CA GLU A 146 5.75 -1.22 11.45
C GLU A 146 4.36 -1.77 11.74
N SER A 147 3.45 -1.55 10.82
CA SER A 147 2.09 -2.09 10.86
C SER A 147 1.82 -2.95 9.64
N GLU A 148 1.08 -4.03 9.86
CA GLU A 148 0.51 -4.86 8.80
C GLU A 148 -1.00 -4.93 9.01
N PHE A 149 -1.78 -4.70 7.96
CA PHE A 149 -3.23 -4.76 8.03
C PHE A 149 -3.86 -5.32 6.76
N SER A 150 -4.93 -6.09 6.96
CA SER A 150 -5.71 -6.69 5.86
C SER A 150 -6.63 -5.66 5.22
N ILE A 151 -6.67 -5.64 3.91
CA ILE A 151 -7.57 -4.77 3.15
C ILE A 151 -9.04 -5.20 3.30
N ALA A 152 -9.31 -6.49 3.43
CA ALA A 152 -10.66 -7.03 3.56
C ALA A 152 -11.42 -6.54 4.81
N GLY A 153 -10.71 -6.11 5.85
CA GLY A 153 -11.31 -5.59 7.10
C GLY A 153 -11.61 -4.09 7.08
N ILE A 154 -11.20 -3.39 6.04
CA ILE A 154 -11.33 -1.93 5.96
C ILE A 154 -12.68 -1.54 5.37
N ARG A 155 -13.35 -0.57 6.01
CA ARG A 155 -14.48 0.14 5.43
C ARG A 155 -14.02 1.42 4.75
N TRP A 156 -14.69 1.77 3.68
CA TRP A 156 -14.26 2.83 2.80
C TRP A 156 -15.27 3.96 2.70
N ARG A 157 -14.76 5.19 2.63
CA ARG A 157 -15.53 6.36 2.22
C ARG A 157 -15.05 6.85 0.86
N ARG A 158 -15.94 7.45 0.07
CA ARG A 158 -15.49 8.26 -1.07
C ARG A 158 -14.59 9.39 -0.56
N MET A 159 -13.65 9.79 -1.40
CA MET A 159 -12.80 10.95 -1.14
C MET A 159 -12.84 11.89 -2.34
N ASP A 160 -13.05 13.17 -2.11
CA ASP A 160 -12.79 14.18 -3.11
C ASP A 160 -11.28 14.45 -3.17
N ILE A 161 -10.64 14.00 -4.22
CA ILE A 161 -9.19 14.12 -4.41
C ILE A 161 -8.72 15.56 -4.62
N LYS A 162 -9.61 16.46 -5.03
CA LYS A 162 -9.26 17.87 -5.24
C LYS A 162 -9.15 18.65 -3.93
N THR A 163 -9.96 18.27 -2.95
CA THR A 163 -10.03 18.95 -1.65
C THR A 163 -9.50 18.11 -0.50
N ILE A 164 -9.29 16.80 -0.74
CA ILE A 164 -8.90 15.80 0.26
C ILE A 164 -9.88 15.81 1.44
N VAL A 165 -11.15 15.63 1.11
CA VAL A 165 -12.25 15.57 2.06
C VAL A 165 -13.01 14.27 1.90
N GLU A 166 -13.28 13.60 3.01
CA GLU A 166 -14.07 12.37 3.01
C GLU A 166 -15.56 12.65 2.76
N GLY A 167 -16.16 11.77 1.99
CA GLY A 167 -17.58 11.79 1.62
C GLY A 167 -18.35 10.62 2.24
N PRO A 168 -19.41 10.17 1.57
CA PRO A 168 -20.27 9.10 2.05
C PRO A 168 -19.54 7.74 2.06
N TRP A 169 -20.04 6.83 2.89
CA TRP A 169 -19.62 5.44 2.92
C TRP A 169 -19.89 4.73 1.60
N VAL A 170 -18.98 3.82 1.24
CA VAL A 170 -19.14 2.90 0.10
C VAL A 170 -19.30 1.49 0.67
N ALA A 171 -20.47 0.89 0.45
CA ALA A 171 -20.81 -0.38 1.09
C ALA A 171 -19.93 -1.56 0.60
N SER A 172 -19.60 -1.60 -0.69
CA SER A 172 -18.83 -2.70 -1.30
C SER A 172 -18.05 -2.16 -2.50
N PRO A 173 -16.91 -1.50 -2.29
CA PRO A 173 -16.11 -1.05 -3.40
C PRO A 173 -15.50 -2.25 -4.14
N ASP A 174 -15.43 -2.16 -5.47
CA ASP A 174 -14.69 -3.15 -6.26
C ASP A 174 -13.18 -2.87 -6.17
N LEU A 175 -12.49 -3.68 -5.39
CA LEU A 175 -11.04 -3.57 -5.19
C LEU A 175 -10.23 -4.50 -6.12
N SER A 176 -10.86 -5.10 -7.12
CA SER A 176 -10.19 -5.98 -8.08
C SER A 176 -9.29 -5.25 -9.09
N GLN A 177 -9.45 -3.92 -9.21
CA GLN A 177 -8.63 -3.06 -10.06
C GLN A 177 -8.34 -1.74 -9.36
N VAL A 178 -7.31 -1.70 -8.55
CA VAL A 178 -6.84 -0.49 -7.87
C VAL A 178 -5.69 0.11 -8.69
N ASP A 179 -5.81 1.39 -9.02
CA ASP A 179 -4.88 2.16 -9.87
C ASP A 179 -3.75 2.80 -9.06
N GLU A 180 -4.12 3.47 -7.96
CA GLU A 180 -3.17 4.16 -7.09
C GLU A 180 -3.41 3.80 -5.63
N ILE A 181 -2.32 3.72 -4.87
CA ILE A 181 -2.32 3.46 -3.43
C ILE A 181 -1.52 4.55 -2.76
N GLY A 182 -2.10 5.17 -1.74
CA GLY A 182 -1.47 6.31 -1.09
C GLY A 182 -1.97 6.56 0.32
N TRP A 183 -1.69 7.75 0.84
CA TRP A 183 -2.12 8.13 2.19
C TRP A 183 -2.35 9.62 2.33
N THR A 184 -3.07 9.97 3.39
CA THR A 184 -3.39 11.33 3.80
C THR A 184 -3.65 11.40 5.29
N GLU A 185 -3.61 12.60 5.88
CA GLU A 185 -4.11 12.87 7.24
C GLU A 185 -5.55 13.43 7.24
N LEU A 186 -6.10 13.77 6.07
CA LEU A 186 -7.37 14.52 5.92
C LEU A 186 -7.37 15.88 6.63
N ALA A 187 -6.19 16.43 6.89
CA ALA A 187 -6.01 17.70 7.60
C ALA A 187 -4.76 18.43 7.09
N PRO A 188 -4.68 19.76 7.25
CA PRO A 188 -3.44 20.50 7.02
C PRO A 188 -2.32 19.99 7.93
N GLY A 189 -1.08 19.98 7.45
CA GLY A 189 0.08 19.52 8.22
C GLY A 189 0.40 20.39 9.44
N GLY A 190 0.14 21.69 9.36
CA GLY A 190 0.34 22.63 10.45
C GLY A 190 1.78 22.95 10.79
N GLY A 191 2.76 22.50 9.97
CA GLY A 191 4.19 22.80 10.15
C GLY A 191 4.81 22.17 11.39
N THR A 192 4.20 21.16 11.99
CA THR A 192 4.64 20.56 13.26
C THR A 192 5.22 19.17 13.09
N PRO A 193 6.12 18.72 13.98
CA PRO A 193 6.61 17.35 14.00
C PRO A 193 5.53 16.27 14.22
N ALA A 194 4.32 16.69 14.62
CA ALA A 194 3.22 15.76 14.89
C ALA A 194 2.65 15.08 13.65
N SER A 195 2.87 15.64 12.46
CA SER A 195 2.31 15.10 11.21
C SER A 195 2.95 13.77 10.79
N SER A 196 2.22 13.05 9.96
CA SER A 196 2.61 11.72 9.52
C SER A 196 3.94 11.69 8.77
N ARG A 197 4.73 10.70 9.11
CA ARG A 197 5.92 10.29 8.38
C ARG A 197 5.74 8.85 7.92
N VAL A 198 6.03 8.60 6.65
CA VAL A 198 6.01 7.26 6.07
C VAL A 198 7.39 6.98 5.48
N ASP A 199 8.09 6.04 6.10
CA ASP A 199 9.41 5.58 5.70
C ASP A 199 9.31 4.70 4.46
N TRP A 200 8.56 3.61 4.54
CA TRP A 200 8.31 2.73 3.43
C TRP A 200 6.88 2.18 3.44
N ILE A 201 6.47 1.69 2.27
CA ILE A 201 5.21 0.99 2.07
C ILE A 201 5.41 -0.26 1.21
N GLU A 202 4.80 -1.37 1.61
CA GLU A 202 4.67 -2.61 0.86
C GLU A 202 3.19 -2.89 0.58
N VAL A 203 2.91 -3.28 -0.64
CA VAL A 203 1.56 -3.68 -1.08
C VAL A 203 1.59 -5.13 -1.54
N TYR A 204 0.76 -5.96 -0.95
CA TYR A 204 0.58 -7.36 -1.32
C TYR A 204 -0.78 -7.52 -2.00
N GLY A 205 -0.75 -7.83 -3.28
CA GLY A 205 -1.91 -7.96 -4.15
C GLY A 205 -1.54 -8.68 -5.45
N ARG A 206 -2.52 -9.02 -6.28
CA ARG A 206 -2.25 -9.65 -7.57
C ARG A 206 -2.21 -8.61 -8.68
N PRO A 207 -1.18 -8.61 -9.55
CA PRO A 207 -1.13 -7.69 -10.68
C PRO A 207 -2.26 -7.98 -11.67
N VAL A 208 -2.90 -6.92 -12.17
CA VAL A 208 -3.94 -6.97 -13.20
C VAL A 208 -3.52 -6.08 -14.36
N ALA A 209 -3.38 -6.64 -15.56
CA ALA A 209 -2.89 -5.90 -16.72
C ALA A 209 -3.75 -4.67 -17.05
N ARG A 210 -3.11 -3.55 -17.38
CA ARG A 210 -3.79 -2.39 -17.97
C ARG A 210 -4.13 -2.72 -19.42
N ARG A 211 -5.40 -2.67 -19.78
CA ARG A 211 -5.89 -2.89 -21.16
C ARG A 211 -5.96 -1.58 -21.93
#